data_a3fd4963568e6985afe8d5aa3fc202c3
#
_entry.id   a3fd4963568e6985afe8d5aa3fc202c3
#
_cell.length_a   1.000
_cell.length_b   1.000
_cell.length_c   1.000
_cell.angle_alpha   90.00
_cell.angle_beta   90.00
_cell.angle_gamma   90.00
#
_symmetry.space_group_name_H-M   'P 1'
#
loop_
_entity.id
_entity.type
_entity.pdbx_description
1 polymer ?
#
loop_
_entity_poly.entity_id
_entity_poly.type
_entity_poly.pdbx_seq_one_letter_code
_entity_poly.pdbx_strand_id
1 'polypeptide(L)'
;MDYRRAKELLEHGDKSNLKVWVQTTVDEPWVEEQRPAIRGTELLSRTEEYDAEVPAGVLCLISCVDTQDESLPYLVSGVGLGKELWLIEYGRILGNLQHEGKAVYAELEERVLKRD
;
A
#
# COMPACT_ATOMS: atom_id res chain seq x y z
N MET A 1 -6.09 27.39 -18.79
CA MET A 1 -7.50 26.89 -18.76
C MET A 1 -8.39 27.97 -18.14
N ASP A 2 -9.56 28.19 -18.71
CA ASP A 2 -10.53 29.15 -18.18
C ASP A 2 -11.28 28.56 -16.98
N TYR A 3 -11.48 29.35 -15.93
CA TYR A 3 -12.25 28.97 -14.73
C TYR A 3 -13.66 28.48 -15.04
N ARG A 4 -14.34 29.10 -16.00
CA ARG A 4 -15.69 28.70 -16.41
C ARG A 4 -15.74 27.26 -16.90
N ARG A 5 -14.79 26.89 -17.77
CA ARG A 5 -14.69 25.52 -18.29
C ARG A 5 -14.32 24.51 -17.21
N ALA A 6 -13.44 24.90 -16.26
CA ALA A 6 -13.11 24.05 -15.14
C ALA A 6 -14.32 23.81 -14.21
N LYS A 7 -15.17 24.82 -14.02
CA LYS A 7 -16.40 24.74 -13.23
C LYS A 7 -17.47 23.87 -13.90
N GLU A 8 -17.66 24.00 -15.21
CA GLU A 8 -18.58 23.13 -15.98
C GLU A 8 -18.17 21.66 -15.87
N LEU A 9 -16.88 21.34 -15.98
CA LEU A 9 -16.37 19.98 -15.83
C LEU A 9 -16.54 19.45 -14.41
N LEU A 10 -16.44 20.31 -13.40
CA LEU A 10 -16.73 19.95 -12.02
C LEU A 10 -18.18 19.52 -11.81
N GLU A 11 -19.13 20.18 -12.46
CA GLU A 11 -20.58 19.81 -12.42
C GLU A 11 -20.81 18.42 -12.99
N HIS A 12 -19.93 17.95 -13.89
CA HIS A 12 -19.91 16.58 -14.43
C HIS A 12 -19.03 15.59 -13.62
N GLY A 13 -18.53 16.00 -12.43
CA GLY A 13 -17.76 15.16 -11.53
C GLY A 13 -16.26 15.12 -11.80
N ASP A 14 -15.74 15.85 -12.78
CA ASP A 14 -14.31 15.94 -13.07
C ASP A 14 -13.65 17.11 -12.34
N LYS A 15 -12.93 16.80 -11.27
CA LYS A 15 -12.18 17.75 -10.43
C LYS A 15 -10.78 18.09 -10.98
N SER A 16 -10.27 17.37 -11.97
CA SER A 16 -8.88 17.47 -12.43
C SER A 16 -8.53 18.85 -12.98
N ASN A 17 -9.39 19.40 -13.77
CA ASN A 17 -9.20 20.72 -14.37
C ASN A 17 -9.29 21.87 -13.37
N LEU A 18 -10.18 21.76 -12.38
CA LEU A 18 -10.26 22.72 -11.29
C LEU A 18 -9.00 22.69 -10.43
N LYS A 19 -8.48 21.51 -10.12
CA LYS A 19 -7.23 21.31 -9.40
C LYS A 19 -6.06 21.99 -10.11
N VAL A 20 -5.90 21.76 -11.42
CA VAL A 20 -4.87 22.43 -12.25
C VAL A 20 -5.03 23.95 -12.22
N TRP A 21 -6.25 24.45 -12.36
CA TRP A 21 -6.50 25.89 -12.35
C TRP A 21 -6.16 26.53 -11.00
N VAL A 22 -6.53 25.91 -9.87
CA VAL A 22 -6.19 26.38 -8.52
C VAL A 22 -4.68 26.40 -8.31
N GLN A 23 -4.00 25.33 -8.66
CA GLN A 23 -2.55 25.19 -8.46
C GLN A 23 -1.71 26.12 -9.36
N THR A 24 -2.17 26.41 -10.59
CA THR A 24 -1.40 27.15 -11.60
C THR A 24 -1.80 28.61 -11.72
N THR A 25 -3.04 28.96 -11.47
CA THR A 25 -3.57 30.32 -11.67
C THR A 25 -3.73 31.06 -10.34
N VAL A 26 -4.21 30.38 -9.30
CA VAL A 26 -4.39 30.96 -7.95
C VAL A 26 -3.12 30.80 -7.10
N ASP A 27 -2.23 29.86 -7.51
CA ASP A 27 -1.00 29.54 -6.79
C ASP A 27 -1.24 29.08 -5.33
N GLU A 28 -2.36 28.38 -5.14
CA GLU A 28 -2.71 27.77 -3.85
C GLU A 28 -2.57 26.26 -3.91
N PRO A 29 -2.13 25.61 -2.82
CA PRO A 29 -2.11 24.15 -2.76
C PRO A 29 -3.53 23.62 -2.82
N TRP A 30 -3.75 22.59 -3.67
CA TRP A 30 -5.03 21.90 -3.72
C TRP A 30 -5.19 21.02 -2.48
N VAL A 31 -6.23 21.29 -1.69
CA VAL A 31 -6.61 20.44 -0.56
C VAL A 31 -7.67 19.45 -1.06
N GLU A 32 -7.30 18.19 -1.15
CA GLU A 32 -8.27 17.14 -1.43
C GLU A 32 -9.19 16.94 -0.23
N GLU A 33 -10.50 16.81 -0.49
CA GLU A 33 -11.42 16.36 0.54
C GLU A 33 -10.92 15.01 1.07
N GLN A 34 -10.48 15.00 2.32
CA GLN A 34 -10.04 13.78 2.97
C GLN A 34 -11.25 12.85 3.08
N ARG A 35 -11.20 11.74 2.36
CA ARG A 35 -12.09 10.63 2.66
C ARG A 35 -11.83 10.23 4.12
N PRO A 36 -12.88 9.90 4.91
CA PRO A 36 -12.65 9.46 6.27
C PRO A 36 -11.64 8.31 6.27
N ALA A 37 -10.45 8.58 6.81
CA ALA A 37 -9.41 7.56 6.90
C ALA A 37 -9.89 6.48 7.87
N ILE A 38 -9.72 5.21 7.49
CA ILE A 38 -9.93 4.09 8.40
C ILE A 38 -8.98 4.30 9.59
N ARG A 39 -9.52 4.37 10.80
CA ARG A 39 -8.70 4.54 11.99
C ARG A 39 -7.92 3.25 12.26
N GLY A 40 -6.67 3.38 12.68
CA GLY A 40 -5.84 2.22 13.04
C GLY A 40 -6.49 1.33 14.11
N THR A 41 -7.27 1.92 15.02
CA THR A 41 -8.06 1.19 16.02
C THR A 41 -9.14 0.28 15.42
N GLU A 42 -9.75 0.67 14.30
CA GLU A 42 -10.73 -0.15 13.60
C GLU A 42 -10.07 -1.36 12.93
N LEU A 43 -8.86 -1.20 12.42
CA LEU A 43 -8.06 -2.31 11.88
C LEU A 43 -7.59 -3.25 12.99
N LEU A 44 -7.14 -2.72 14.12
CA LEU A 44 -6.73 -3.51 15.28
C LEU A 44 -7.87 -4.35 15.86
N SER A 45 -9.10 -3.84 15.86
CA SER A 45 -10.27 -4.60 16.32
C SER A 45 -10.60 -5.81 15.44
N ARG A 46 -10.06 -5.89 14.25
CA ARG A 46 -10.22 -7.00 13.31
C ARG A 46 -9.05 -8.00 13.34
N THR A 47 -8.12 -7.82 14.26
CA THR A 47 -7.01 -8.75 14.45
C THR A 47 -7.55 -10.07 15.00
N GLU A 48 -7.14 -11.17 14.41
CA GLU A 48 -7.51 -12.52 14.82
C GLU A 48 -6.30 -13.20 15.46
N GLU A 49 -6.56 -13.98 16.52
CA GLU A 49 -5.57 -14.88 17.12
C GLU A 49 -5.74 -16.28 16.54
N TYR A 50 -4.65 -16.91 16.14
CA TYR A 50 -4.63 -18.27 15.63
C TYR A 50 -3.30 -18.97 16.01
N ASP A 51 -3.35 -20.29 16.21
CA ASP A 51 -2.23 -21.07 16.76
C ASP A 51 -1.15 -21.47 15.72
N ALA A 52 -1.34 -21.07 14.46
CA ALA A 52 -0.42 -21.38 13.36
C ALA A 52 0.14 -20.10 12.73
N GLU A 53 1.24 -20.19 11.99
CA GLU A 53 1.78 -19.04 11.25
C GLU A 53 0.78 -18.49 10.22
N VAL A 54 -0.08 -19.35 9.69
CA VAL A 54 -1.07 -19.02 8.66
C VAL A 54 -2.45 -19.50 9.10
N PRO A 55 -3.49 -18.66 9.02
CA PRO A 55 -4.86 -19.07 9.31
C PRO A 55 -5.32 -20.23 8.45
N ALA A 56 -6.12 -21.14 9.01
CA ALA A 56 -6.60 -22.34 8.33
C ALA A 56 -7.43 -22.09 7.04
N GLY A 57 -8.02 -20.88 6.93
CA GLY A 57 -8.80 -20.47 5.75
C GLY A 57 -7.96 -20.01 4.55
N VAL A 58 -6.65 -19.87 4.71
CA VAL A 58 -5.75 -19.42 3.63
C VAL A 58 -5.50 -20.54 2.64
N LEU A 59 -5.77 -20.28 1.38
CA LEU A 59 -5.55 -21.21 0.26
C LEU A 59 -4.21 -20.96 -0.45
N CYS A 60 -3.76 -19.71 -0.49
CA CYS A 60 -2.46 -19.36 -1.04
C CYS A 60 -1.88 -18.13 -0.34
N LEU A 61 -0.56 -18.04 -0.37
CA LEU A 61 0.19 -16.89 0.13
C LEU A 61 0.68 -16.03 -1.03
N ILE A 62 0.61 -14.72 -0.86
CA ILE A 62 1.15 -13.74 -1.80
C ILE A 62 2.14 -12.87 -1.04
N SER A 63 3.36 -12.79 -1.58
CA SER A 63 4.39 -11.90 -1.07
C SER A 63 4.56 -10.72 -2.02
N CYS A 64 4.44 -9.51 -1.49
CA CYS A 64 4.72 -8.27 -2.19
C CYS A 64 5.98 -7.64 -1.61
N VAL A 65 6.92 -7.28 -2.48
CA VAL A 65 8.19 -6.66 -2.09
C VAL A 65 8.36 -5.37 -2.88
N ASP A 66 8.68 -4.30 -2.17
CA ASP A 66 9.06 -3.02 -2.78
C ASP A 66 10.58 -2.84 -2.71
N THR A 67 11.18 -2.38 -3.80
CA THR A 67 12.63 -2.19 -3.88
C THR A 67 12.97 -0.72 -3.64
N GLN A 68 13.67 -0.45 -2.57
CA GLN A 68 14.19 0.88 -2.21
C GLN A 68 15.72 0.83 -2.12
N ASP A 69 16.39 1.98 -2.16
CA ASP A 69 17.85 2.04 -2.20
C ASP A 69 18.54 1.37 -1.01
N GLU A 70 17.95 1.45 0.16
CA GLU A 70 18.54 0.97 1.42
C GLU A 70 17.67 -0.08 2.14
N SER A 71 16.62 -0.55 1.50
CA SER A 71 15.75 -1.56 2.11
C SER A 71 14.82 -2.26 1.14
N LEU A 72 14.33 -3.43 1.55
CA LEU A 72 13.25 -4.16 0.92
C LEU A 72 12.07 -4.26 1.91
N PRO A 73 11.12 -3.33 1.89
CA PRO A 73 9.85 -3.55 2.57
C PRO A 73 9.10 -4.71 1.93
N TYR A 74 8.51 -5.58 2.74
CA TYR A 74 7.72 -6.70 2.25
C TYR A 74 6.43 -6.88 3.04
N LEU A 75 5.45 -7.48 2.38
CA LEU A 75 4.17 -7.84 2.93
C LEU A 75 3.84 -9.27 2.51
N VAL A 76 3.44 -10.11 3.44
CA VAL A 76 2.90 -11.43 3.18
C VAL A 76 1.41 -11.43 3.48
N SER A 77 0.61 -11.82 2.50
CA SER A 77 -0.85 -11.89 2.61
C SER A 77 -1.34 -13.28 2.30
N GLY A 78 -2.32 -13.75 3.04
CA GLY A 78 -3.07 -14.96 2.76
C GLY A 78 -4.34 -14.63 1.97
N VAL A 79 -4.67 -15.46 1.01
CA VAL A 79 -5.90 -15.37 0.21
C VAL A 79 -6.72 -16.63 0.43
N GLY A 80 -7.99 -16.45 0.79
CA GLY A 80 -8.95 -17.53 0.99
C GLY A 80 -10.11 -17.50 0.01
N LEU A 81 -11.11 -18.30 0.29
CA LEU A 81 -12.35 -18.35 -0.49
C LEU A 81 -13.07 -17.01 -0.50
N GLY A 82 -13.74 -16.67 -1.60
CA GLY A 82 -14.50 -15.45 -1.72
C GLY A 82 -13.66 -14.16 -1.70
N LYS A 83 -12.36 -14.25 -2.04
CA LYS A 83 -11.40 -13.13 -2.00
C LYS A 83 -11.15 -12.60 -0.59
N GLU A 84 -11.32 -13.42 0.43
CA GLU A 84 -10.92 -13.08 1.78
C GLU A 84 -9.41 -12.91 1.86
N LEU A 85 -8.95 -11.87 2.55
CA LEU A 85 -7.54 -11.52 2.68
C LEU A 85 -7.15 -11.44 4.15
N TRP A 86 -6.02 -12.05 4.49
CA TRP A 86 -5.35 -11.90 5.78
C TRP A 86 -4.01 -11.22 5.60
N LEU A 87 -3.72 -10.22 6.40
CA LEU A 87 -2.38 -9.68 6.54
C LEU A 87 -1.61 -10.56 7.52
N ILE A 88 -0.69 -11.35 7.01
CA ILE A 88 0.06 -12.33 7.81
C ILE A 88 1.28 -11.68 8.45
N GLU A 89 2.10 -11.04 7.64
CA GLU A 89 3.34 -10.42 8.09
C GLU A 89 3.67 -9.18 7.26
N TYR A 90 4.20 -8.19 7.94
CA TYR A 90 4.85 -7.02 7.33
C TYR A 90 6.24 -6.87 7.92
N GLY A 91 7.22 -6.59 7.08
CA GLY A 91 8.58 -6.37 7.52
C GLY A 91 9.39 -5.53 6.56
N ARG A 92 10.63 -5.29 6.96
CA ARG A 92 11.61 -4.56 6.16
C ARG A 92 12.98 -5.21 6.35
N ILE A 93 13.63 -5.55 5.26
CA ILE A 93 15.02 -6.01 5.25
C ILE A 93 15.88 -4.79 4.94
N LEU A 94 16.81 -4.47 5.83
CA LEU A 94 17.70 -3.33 5.67
C LEU A 94 18.97 -3.76 4.95
N GLY A 95 19.50 -2.88 4.10
CA GLY A 95 20.76 -3.05 3.40
C GLY A 95 20.81 -2.24 2.13
N ASN A 96 22.00 -1.78 1.77
CA ASN A 96 22.19 -1.00 0.55
C ASN A 96 22.19 -1.94 -0.66
N LEU A 97 21.17 -1.85 -1.50
CA LEU A 97 20.99 -2.74 -2.65
C LEU A 97 22.07 -2.62 -3.73
N GLN A 98 22.72 -1.47 -3.82
CA GLN A 98 23.80 -1.26 -4.80
C GLN A 98 25.11 -1.95 -4.35
N HIS A 99 25.37 -2.01 -3.05
CA HIS A 99 26.61 -2.56 -2.48
C HIS A 99 26.43 -3.95 -1.85
N GLU A 100 25.30 -4.21 -1.24
CA GLU A 100 25.01 -5.42 -0.47
C GLU A 100 23.85 -6.25 -1.06
N GLY A 101 23.46 -5.98 -2.30
CA GLY A 101 22.25 -6.55 -2.91
C GLY A 101 22.17 -8.08 -2.82
N LYS A 102 23.28 -8.80 -3.00
CA LYS A 102 23.27 -10.27 -2.87
C LYS A 102 22.88 -10.75 -1.48
N ALA A 103 23.37 -10.10 -0.42
CA ALA A 103 23.06 -10.46 0.96
C ALA A 103 21.61 -10.12 1.30
N VAL A 104 21.14 -8.96 0.86
CA VAL A 104 19.76 -8.49 1.08
C VAL A 104 18.74 -9.40 0.39
N TYR A 105 18.98 -9.80 -0.84
CA TYR A 105 18.12 -10.73 -1.56
C TYR A 105 18.17 -12.16 -1.00
N ALA A 106 19.33 -12.61 -0.50
CA ALA A 106 19.43 -13.89 0.17
C ALA A 106 18.61 -13.92 1.47
N GLU A 107 18.65 -12.85 2.24
CA GLU A 107 17.81 -12.70 3.44
C GLU A 107 16.31 -12.69 3.11
N LEU A 108 15.91 -12.02 2.01
CA LEU A 108 14.55 -12.05 1.52
C LEU A 108 14.12 -13.48 1.16
N GLU A 109 14.96 -14.22 0.46
CA GLU A 109 14.68 -15.60 0.06
C GLU A 109 14.47 -16.50 1.28
N GLU A 110 15.34 -16.41 2.29
CA GLU A 110 15.21 -17.20 3.51
C GLU A 110 14.00 -16.80 4.36
N ARG A 111 13.79 -15.51 4.53
CA ARG A 111 12.77 -14.99 5.45
C ARG A 111 11.36 -15.09 4.89
N VAL A 112 11.18 -14.93 3.58
CA VAL A 112 9.86 -14.76 2.95
C VAL A 112 9.50 -15.91 2.02
N LEU A 113 10.45 -16.40 1.21
CA LEU A 113 10.17 -17.36 0.15
C LEU A 113 10.41 -18.82 0.52
N LYS A 114 11.26 -19.10 1.49
CA LYS A 114 11.62 -20.45 1.93
C LYS A 114 11.10 -20.81 3.33
N ARG A 115 10.02 -20.18 3.75
CA ARG A 115 9.36 -20.61 4.98
C ARG A 115 8.68 -21.95 4.79
N ASP A 116 9.07 -22.87 5.59
CA ASP A 116 8.39 -24.17 5.74
C ASP A 116 7.13 -24.04 6.60
#